data_c2ccfd1be0b64b07cb558d50d7c5f2af
#
_entry.id   c2ccfd1be0b64b07cb558d50d7c5f2af
#
_cell.length_a   1.000
_cell.length_b   1.000
_cell.length_c   1.000
_cell.angle_alpha   90.00
_cell.angle_beta   90.00
_cell.angle_gamma   90.00
#
_symmetry.space_group_name_H-M   'P 1'
#
loop_
_entity.id
_entity.type
_entity.pdbx_description
1 polymer ?
#
loop_
_entity_poly.entity_id
_entity_poly.type
_entity_poly.pdbx_seq_one_letter_code
_entity_poly.pdbx_strand_id
1 'polypeptide(L)'
;MRSYKPYIIKLCIVFLCFWGWILTSYAQKVGANDYFYVLNTQQGLSDNCILQMMQLADGRLAVRTPKGINLYDGRRFSLIPLPAEKAESITKYKGQTHLYADSQDRLWVKEYQKIFCILLAEGRLLEHPLDDLPGNGKEDKMKMMRNGPARNAIQDLFVDSRKNVWVVMGDSLLNTQDGNQIHLKKEWGCLQDLDTDGKQVYAFMDSGIVAVFQKDKLAYTTSAYSAAEAQHYRNTSLTVQTPSGQFYQIRTGRDEKNKTDASIFLHFNPETRKYSRIFACDYILHTLNMSSDNQALISCQHGYLMFDFKLGTTPREVKELALPDGKSLTTGINTVYRDKEGAIWLGTYHDGLIY
;
A
#
# COMPACT_ATOMS: atom_id res chain seq x y z
N MET A 1 76.14 -1.97 -10.31
CA MET A 1 74.92 -1.17 -10.08
C MET A 1 73.72 -2.02 -10.41
N ARG A 2 73.01 -2.58 -9.40
CA ARG A 2 71.78 -3.38 -9.58
C ARG A 2 70.62 -2.46 -9.86
N SER A 3 69.92 -2.70 -10.99
CA SER A 3 68.81 -1.88 -11.48
C SER A 3 67.56 -2.01 -10.53
N TYR A 4 67.20 -0.92 -9.83
CA TYR A 4 66.01 -0.83 -8.98
C TYR A 4 64.75 -0.44 -9.77
N LYS A 5 64.82 -0.30 -11.10
CA LYS A 5 63.70 0.10 -11.97
C LYS A 5 62.42 -0.74 -11.86
N PRO A 6 62.43 -2.09 -11.77
CA PRO A 6 61.19 -2.83 -11.75
C PRO A 6 60.39 -2.70 -10.43
N TYR A 7 61.03 -2.38 -9.30
CA TYR A 7 60.37 -2.23 -8.02
C TYR A 7 59.64 -0.88 -7.90
N ILE A 8 60.21 0.19 -8.47
CA ILE A 8 59.61 1.51 -8.48
C ILE A 8 58.34 1.54 -9.32
N ILE A 9 58.35 0.86 -10.49
CA ILE A 9 57.16 0.76 -11.35
C ILE A 9 56.03 -0.02 -10.66
N LYS A 10 56.32 -1.13 -10.00
CA LYS A 10 55.31 -1.88 -9.25
C LYS A 10 54.76 -1.08 -8.06
N LEU A 11 55.58 -0.31 -7.36
CA LEU A 11 55.15 0.52 -6.25
C LEU A 11 54.23 1.67 -6.74
N CYS A 12 54.57 2.29 -7.88
CA CYS A 12 53.70 3.35 -8.49
C CYS A 12 52.35 2.79 -8.97
N ILE A 13 52.30 1.58 -9.52
CA ILE A 13 51.06 0.94 -9.94
C ILE A 13 50.17 0.63 -8.72
N VAL A 14 50.73 0.11 -7.64
CA VAL A 14 49.97 -0.14 -6.39
C VAL A 14 49.46 1.17 -5.79
N PHE A 15 50.24 2.25 -5.81
CA PHE A 15 49.81 3.57 -5.32
C PHE A 15 48.69 4.18 -6.18
N LEU A 16 48.78 4.04 -7.50
CA LEU A 16 47.74 4.50 -8.43
C LEU A 16 46.44 3.70 -8.28
N CYS A 17 46.52 2.38 -8.07
CA CYS A 17 45.34 1.57 -7.77
C CYS A 17 44.72 1.92 -6.41
N PHE A 18 45.50 2.22 -5.39
CA PHE A 18 45.01 2.63 -4.09
C PHE A 18 44.34 4.04 -4.13
N TRP A 19 44.91 4.98 -4.90
CA TRP A 19 44.30 6.29 -5.12
C TRP A 19 43.03 6.21 -5.96
N GLY A 20 43.01 5.29 -6.95
CA GLY A 20 41.77 5.01 -7.72
C GLY A 20 40.65 4.47 -6.85
N TRP A 21 40.97 3.63 -5.87
CA TRP A 21 39.96 3.10 -4.90
C TRP A 21 39.48 4.18 -3.91
N ILE A 22 40.36 5.07 -3.48
CA ILE A 22 39.98 6.18 -2.60
C ILE A 22 39.11 7.19 -3.37
N LEU A 23 39.42 7.48 -4.63
CA LEU A 23 38.59 8.39 -5.45
C LEU A 23 37.22 7.80 -5.79
N THR A 24 37.11 6.50 -6.04
CA THR A 24 35.81 5.85 -6.24
C THR A 24 34.99 5.79 -4.96
N SER A 25 35.61 5.65 -3.78
CA SER A 25 34.92 5.72 -2.50
C SER A 25 34.44 7.13 -2.14
N TYR A 26 35.09 8.18 -2.64
CA TYR A 26 34.66 9.57 -2.45
C TYR A 26 33.61 10.00 -3.49
N ALA A 27 33.63 9.47 -4.70
CA ALA A 27 32.61 9.75 -5.73
C ALA A 27 31.23 9.20 -5.39
N GLN A 28 31.13 8.20 -4.50
CA GLN A 28 29.83 7.67 -4.01
C GLN A 28 29.18 8.51 -2.91
N LYS A 29 29.77 9.63 -2.49
CA LYS A 29 29.25 10.53 -1.44
C LYS A 29 28.78 11.89 -1.91
N VAL A 30 28.76 12.15 -3.21
CA VAL A 30 27.97 13.24 -3.77
C VAL A 30 26.60 12.63 -4.07
N GLY A 31 25.81 12.37 -3.04
CA GLY A 31 24.39 12.19 -3.20
C GLY A 31 23.89 13.48 -3.87
N ALA A 32 23.29 13.35 -5.04
CA ALA A 32 22.46 14.39 -5.59
C ALA A 32 21.56 14.85 -4.43
N ASN A 33 21.52 16.13 -4.14
CA ASN A 33 20.53 16.68 -3.24
C ASN A 33 19.20 16.37 -3.91
N ASP A 34 18.50 15.35 -3.46
CA ASP A 34 17.16 15.04 -3.90
C ASP A 34 16.28 16.19 -3.42
N TYR A 35 15.98 17.12 -4.31
CA TYR A 35 15.04 18.19 -4.03
C TYR A 35 13.64 17.70 -4.26
N PHE A 36 12.76 18.07 -3.34
CA PHE A 36 11.34 17.77 -3.42
C PHE A 36 10.56 18.96 -3.96
N TYR A 37 9.60 18.70 -4.81
CA TYR A 37 8.70 19.70 -5.39
C TYR A 37 7.30 19.54 -4.80
N VAL A 38 6.65 20.67 -4.53
CA VAL A 38 5.31 20.68 -3.95
C VAL A 38 4.27 21.02 -5.00
N LEU A 39 3.25 20.19 -5.13
CA LEU A 39 2.05 20.42 -5.92
C LEU A 39 0.86 20.57 -4.97
N ASN A 40 0.26 21.74 -4.95
CA ASN A 40 -0.83 22.06 -4.05
C ASN A 40 -2.02 22.71 -4.80
N THR A 41 -2.92 23.36 -4.09
CA THR A 41 -4.09 24.00 -4.70
C THR A 41 -3.76 25.11 -5.69
N GLN A 42 -2.57 25.73 -5.60
CA GLN A 42 -2.11 26.73 -6.58
C GLN A 42 -1.74 26.08 -7.93
N GLN A 43 -1.35 24.82 -7.95
CA GLN A 43 -1.09 24.05 -9.16
C GLN A 43 -2.32 23.22 -9.62
N GLY A 44 -3.50 23.47 -9.05
CA GLY A 44 -4.76 22.86 -9.47
C GLY A 44 -5.17 21.59 -8.72
N LEU A 45 -4.45 21.19 -7.68
CA LEU A 45 -4.91 20.15 -6.77
C LEU A 45 -6.18 20.64 -6.05
N SER A 46 -7.16 19.77 -5.86
CA SER A 46 -8.44 20.21 -5.29
C SER A 46 -8.37 20.54 -3.79
N ASP A 47 -7.45 19.89 -3.06
CA ASP A 47 -7.23 20.09 -1.62
C ASP A 47 -5.80 19.70 -1.26
N ASN A 48 -5.21 20.35 -0.25
CA ASN A 48 -3.85 20.05 0.20
C ASN A 48 -3.77 18.83 1.14
N CYS A 49 -4.90 18.33 1.63
CA CYS A 49 -4.95 17.10 2.41
C CYS A 49 -5.01 15.90 1.47
N ILE A 50 -3.98 15.08 1.45
CA ILE A 50 -3.92 13.86 0.64
C ILE A 50 -4.22 12.66 1.52
N LEU A 51 -5.28 11.91 1.19
CA LEU A 51 -5.71 10.75 1.96
C LEU A 51 -5.06 9.46 1.47
N GLN A 52 -4.94 9.29 0.16
CA GLN A 52 -4.34 8.12 -0.48
C GLN A 52 -3.96 8.45 -1.93
N MET A 53 -3.05 7.66 -2.51
CA MET A 53 -2.69 7.76 -3.92
C MET A 53 -2.26 6.41 -4.50
N MET A 54 -2.41 6.28 -5.82
CA MET A 54 -1.87 5.17 -6.59
C MET A 54 -1.63 5.57 -8.05
N GLN A 55 -0.67 4.92 -8.70
CA GLN A 55 -0.50 5.07 -10.15
C GLN A 55 -1.43 4.11 -10.89
N LEU A 56 -2.13 4.63 -11.87
CA LEU A 56 -3.02 3.88 -12.76
C LEU A 56 -2.24 3.15 -13.86
N ALA A 57 -2.91 2.26 -14.57
CA ALA A 57 -2.29 1.49 -15.66
C ALA A 57 -1.82 2.38 -16.83
N ASP A 58 -2.52 3.49 -17.08
CA ASP A 58 -2.21 4.50 -18.09
C ASP A 58 -1.11 5.50 -17.68
N GLY A 59 -0.53 5.34 -16.50
CA GLY A 59 0.55 6.17 -15.96
C GLY A 59 0.09 7.38 -15.15
N ARG A 60 -1.20 7.77 -15.22
CA ARG A 60 -1.72 8.86 -14.37
C ARG A 60 -1.65 8.48 -12.88
N LEU A 61 -1.50 9.50 -12.05
CA LEU A 61 -1.60 9.34 -10.60
C LEU A 61 -3.03 9.68 -10.13
N ALA A 62 -3.70 8.73 -9.50
CA ALA A 62 -4.96 8.97 -8.81
C ALA A 62 -4.66 9.41 -7.39
N VAL A 63 -5.10 10.60 -7.02
CA VAL A 63 -4.85 11.23 -5.72
C VAL A 63 -6.19 11.51 -5.03
N ARG A 64 -6.44 10.85 -3.92
CA ARG A 64 -7.64 11.06 -3.09
C ARG A 64 -7.44 12.24 -2.16
N THR A 65 -8.32 13.21 -2.24
CA THR A 65 -8.43 14.35 -1.32
C THR A 65 -9.84 14.41 -0.73
N PRO A 66 -10.14 15.20 0.29
CA PRO A 66 -11.52 15.34 0.82
C PRO A 66 -12.56 15.72 -0.23
N LYS A 67 -12.16 16.41 -1.31
CA LYS A 67 -13.07 16.86 -2.38
C LYS A 67 -13.35 15.82 -3.47
N GLY A 68 -12.51 14.78 -3.59
CA GLY A 68 -12.69 13.75 -4.62
C GLY A 68 -11.39 13.08 -5.03
N ILE A 69 -11.40 12.50 -6.22
CA ILE A 69 -10.21 11.94 -6.86
C ILE A 69 -9.65 12.97 -7.83
N ASN A 70 -8.40 13.33 -7.67
CA ASN A 70 -7.65 14.13 -8.63
C ASN A 70 -6.84 13.17 -9.51
N LEU A 71 -7.06 13.20 -10.81
CA LEU A 71 -6.23 12.48 -11.78
C LEU A 71 -5.13 13.44 -12.28
N TYR A 72 -3.87 13.09 -12.02
CA TYR A 72 -2.71 13.87 -12.43
C TYR A 72 -2.03 13.20 -13.62
N ASP A 73 -1.87 13.94 -14.73
CA ASP A 73 -1.29 13.46 -15.99
C ASP A 73 0.19 13.85 -16.19
N GLY A 74 0.84 14.34 -15.13
CA GLY A 74 2.19 14.91 -15.17
C GLY A 74 2.24 16.41 -15.42
N ARG A 75 1.09 17.06 -15.75
CA ARG A 75 0.99 18.50 -16.04
C ARG A 75 -0.15 19.17 -15.29
N ARG A 76 -1.32 18.54 -15.21
CA ARG A 76 -2.52 19.12 -14.64
C ARG A 76 -3.33 18.09 -13.86
N PHE A 77 -4.13 18.59 -12.93
CA PHE A 77 -5.09 17.81 -12.19
C PHE A 77 -6.48 17.91 -12.82
N SER A 78 -7.20 16.79 -12.90
CA SER A 78 -8.62 16.72 -13.23
C SER A 78 -9.37 16.13 -12.05
N LEU A 79 -10.33 16.88 -11.49
CA LEU A 79 -11.09 16.46 -10.31
C LEU A 79 -12.34 15.67 -10.73
N ILE A 80 -12.53 14.50 -10.10
CA ILE A 80 -13.78 13.74 -10.08
C ILE A 80 -14.34 13.84 -8.66
N PRO A 81 -15.42 14.61 -8.43
CA PRO A 81 -16.02 14.74 -7.11
C PRO A 81 -16.60 13.41 -6.61
N LEU A 82 -16.52 13.18 -5.29
CA LEU A 82 -17.11 12.01 -4.63
C LEU A 82 -18.20 12.46 -3.62
N PRO A 83 -19.38 12.83 -4.09
CA PRO A 83 -20.47 13.25 -3.21
C PRO A 83 -20.98 12.05 -2.39
N ALA A 84 -21.20 12.28 -1.10
CA ALA A 84 -21.51 11.22 -0.14
C ALA A 84 -22.80 10.44 -0.46
N GLU A 85 -23.75 11.08 -1.13
CA GLU A 85 -25.04 10.51 -1.55
C GLU A 85 -24.90 9.48 -2.69
N LYS A 86 -23.75 9.48 -3.39
CA LYS A 86 -23.44 8.50 -4.45
C LYS A 86 -22.56 7.35 -3.95
N ALA A 87 -22.30 7.29 -2.65
CA ALA A 87 -21.58 6.19 -2.05
C ALA A 87 -22.48 4.99 -1.83
N GLU A 88 -22.02 3.80 -2.15
CA GLU A 88 -22.62 2.57 -1.65
C GLU A 88 -22.14 2.29 -0.21
N SER A 89 -23.04 1.77 0.62
CA SER A 89 -22.73 1.46 2.01
C SER A 89 -22.09 0.09 2.14
N ILE A 90 -20.98 0.02 2.90
CA ILE A 90 -20.36 -1.22 3.35
C ILE A 90 -20.27 -1.19 4.88
N THR A 91 -20.71 -2.27 5.55
CA THR A 91 -20.97 -2.19 7.00
C THR A 91 -19.78 -2.56 7.89
N LYS A 92 -18.84 -3.36 7.38
CA LYS A 92 -17.73 -3.88 8.19
C LYS A 92 -16.45 -3.05 8.12
N TYR A 93 -16.23 -2.31 7.03
CA TYR A 93 -14.99 -1.58 6.87
C TYR A 93 -14.97 -0.29 7.69
N LYS A 94 -13.95 -0.14 8.52
CA LYS A 94 -13.74 1.03 9.40
C LYS A 94 -12.32 1.61 9.30
N GLY A 95 -11.57 1.18 8.28
CA GLY A 95 -10.18 1.57 8.08
C GLY A 95 -9.98 2.88 7.32
N GLN A 96 -8.73 3.13 6.98
CA GLN A 96 -8.29 4.26 6.16
C GLN A 96 -8.76 4.12 4.70
N THR A 97 -8.61 5.19 3.93
CA THR A 97 -8.91 5.16 2.49
C THR A 97 -8.03 4.16 1.76
N HIS A 98 -8.66 3.30 0.96
CA HIS A 98 -7.99 2.42 0.01
C HIS A 98 -8.42 2.75 -1.43
N LEU A 99 -7.46 2.69 -2.34
CA LEU A 99 -7.69 2.79 -3.78
C LEU A 99 -7.35 1.45 -4.42
N TYR A 100 -8.24 0.97 -5.28
CA TYR A 100 -8.03 -0.25 -6.05
C TYR A 100 -8.37 -0.03 -7.51
N ALA A 101 -7.56 -0.54 -8.42
CA ALA A 101 -7.89 -0.61 -9.84
C ALA A 101 -8.18 -2.06 -10.21
N ASP A 102 -9.36 -2.33 -10.79
CA ASP A 102 -9.75 -3.66 -11.21
C ASP A 102 -9.39 -3.97 -12.67
N SER A 103 -9.74 -5.17 -13.14
CA SER A 103 -9.45 -5.63 -14.51
C SER A 103 -10.28 -4.95 -15.60
N GLN A 104 -11.29 -4.15 -15.25
CA GLN A 104 -12.13 -3.37 -16.16
C GLN A 104 -11.78 -1.88 -16.19
N ASP A 105 -10.57 -1.51 -15.72
CA ASP A 105 -10.13 -0.12 -15.58
C ASP A 105 -11.09 0.76 -14.76
N ARG A 106 -11.69 0.16 -13.74
CA ARG A 106 -12.46 0.89 -12.74
C ARG A 106 -11.58 1.19 -11.54
N LEU A 107 -11.71 2.40 -10.99
CA LEU A 107 -11.09 2.81 -9.74
C LEU A 107 -12.12 2.72 -8.62
N TRP A 108 -11.85 1.81 -7.69
CA TRP A 108 -12.62 1.68 -6.45
C TRP A 108 -12.00 2.51 -5.35
N VAL A 109 -12.84 3.32 -4.68
CA VAL A 109 -12.44 4.13 -3.53
C VAL A 109 -13.20 3.60 -2.32
N LYS A 110 -12.50 2.91 -1.43
CA LYS A 110 -13.03 2.36 -0.20
C LYS A 110 -12.66 3.25 0.97
N GLU A 111 -13.66 3.69 1.71
CA GLU A 111 -13.51 4.55 2.88
C GLU A 111 -14.33 4.01 4.05
N TYR A 112 -14.30 4.68 5.21
CA TYR A 112 -15.09 4.30 6.36
C TYR A 112 -16.57 4.09 5.98
N GLN A 113 -17.01 2.83 5.98
CA GLN A 113 -18.37 2.39 5.66
C GLN A 113 -18.94 2.84 4.30
N LYS A 114 -18.08 3.23 3.36
CA LYS A 114 -18.46 3.73 2.04
C LYS A 114 -17.55 3.17 0.96
N ILE A 115 -18.14 2.99 -0.22
CA ILE A 115 -17.40 2.66 -1.42
C ILE A 115 -17.93 3.46 -2.61
N PHE A 116 -17.00 3.88 -3.47
CA PHE A 116 -17.29 4.54 -4.73
C PHE A 116 -16.60 3.76 -5.85
N CYS A 117 -17.10 3.88 -7.06
CA CYS A 117 -16.46 3.34 -8.25
C CYS A 117 -16.47 4.35 -9.39
N ILE A 118 -15.32 4.55 -10.00
CA ILE A 118 -15.11 5.48 -11.11
C ILE A 118 -14.75 4.67 -12.34
N LEU A 119 -15.44 4.92 -13.46
CA LEU A 119 -15.01 4.50 -14.81
C LEU A 119 -13.90 5.43 -15.29
N LEU A 120 -12.66 4.95 -15.30
CA LEU A 120 -11.48 5.77 -15.60
C LEU A 120 -11.45 6.26 -17.05
N ALA A 121 -11.97 5.45 -18.00
CA ALA A 121 -12.06 5.85 -19.41
C ALA A 121 -13.01 7.02 -19.65
N GLU A 122 -14.08 7.11 -18.85
CA GLU A 122 -15.11 8.16 -18.98
C GLU A 122 -14.90 9.31 -17.99
N GLY A 123 -14.04 9.14 -16.98
CA GLY A 123 -13.89 10.08 -15.87
C GLY A 123 -15.17 10.26 -15.06
N ARG A 124 -16.02 9.22 -15.01
CA ARG A 124 -17.38 9.27 -14.46
C ARG A 124 -17.54 8.37 -13.24
N LEU A 125 -18.16 8.90 -12.20
CA LEU A 125 -18.58 8.15 -11.02
C LEU A 125 -19.80 7.27 -11.38
N LEU A 126 -19.77 6.00 -10.98
CA LEU A 126 -20.93 5.10 -11.07
C LEU A 126 -21.88 5.36 -9.90
N GLU A 127 -23.17 5.36 -10.19
CA GLU A 127 -24.22 5.59 -9.17
C GLU A 127 -24.51 4.33 -8.35
N HIS A 128 -24.45 3.15 -8.98
CA HIS A 128 -24.71 1.85 -8.37
C HIS A 128 -23.61 0.85 -8.75
N PRO A 129 -22.37 1.05 -8.28
CA PRO A 129 -21.24 0.27 -8.75
C PRO A 129 -21.33 -1.23 -8.44
N LEU A 130 -22.10 -1.60 -7.43
CA LEU A 130 -22.25 -3.02 -7.06
C LEU A 130 -23.19 -3.76 -8.01
N ASP A 131 -24.06 -3.04 -8.77
CA ASP A 131 -24.93 -3.62 -9.77
C ASP A 131 -24.18 -4.04 -11.04
N ASP A 132 -23.04 -3.37 -11.32
CA ASP A 132 -22.21 -3.59 -12.50
C ASP A 132 -21.05 -4.56 -12.27
N LEU A 133 -21.04 -5.27 -11.15
CA LEU A 133 -20.03 -6.29 -10.89
C LEU A 133 -20.17 -7.45 -11.91
N PRO A 134 -19.07 -7.86 -12.57
CA PRO A 134 -19.15 -8.94 -13.54
C PRO A 134 -19.55 -10.25 -12.89
N GLY A 135 -20.61 -10.85 -13.41
CA GLY A 135 -21.06 -12.20 -13.06
C GLY A 135 -20.79 -13.14 -14.23
N ASN A 136 -19.60 -13.76 -14.29
CA ASN A 136 -19.32 -14.75 -15.32
C ASN A 136 -20.12 -16.03 -15.08
N GLY A 137 -21.17 -16.24 -15.91
CA GLY A 137 -21.81 -17.55 -16.13
C GLY A 137 -22.64 -18.14 -15.00
N LYS A 138 -22.75 -17.50 -13.84
CA LYS A 138 -23.67 -17.86 -12.76
C LYS A 138 -24.61 -16.70 -12.45
N GLU A 139 -25.29 -16.25 -13.52
CA GLU A 139 -26.28 -15.16 -13.46
C GLU A 139 -27.27 -15.27 -12.30
N ASP A 140 -27.63 -16.49 -11.92
CA ASP A 140 -28.62 -16.69 -10.87
C ASP A 140 -28.14 -16.31 -9.47
N LYS A 141 -26.87 -16.57 -9.13
CA LYS A 141 -26.33 -16.14 -7.82
C LYS A 141 -26.16 -14.63 -7.71
N MET A 142 -25.67 -13.98 -8.77
CA MET A 142 -25.55 -12.53 -8.80
C MET A 142 -26.92 -11.84 -8.98
N LYS A 143 -27.87 -12.44 -9.74
CA LYS A 143 -29.26 -11.96 -9.80
C LYS A 143 -29.98 -12.10 -8.46
N MET A 144 -29.77 -13.15 -7.70
CA MET A 144 -30.25 -13.25 -6.31
C MET A 144 -29.67 -12.15 -5.42
N MET A 145 -28.40 -11.75 -5.65
CA MET A 145 -27.76 -10.62 -4.96
C MET A 145 -28.33 -9.28 -5.40
N ARG A 146 -28.66 -9.10 -6.69
CA ARG A 146 -29.21 -7.85 -7.25
C ARG A 146 -30.68 -7.61 -6.87
N ASN A 147 -31.50 -8.64 -6.81
CA ASN A 147 -32.95 -8.52 -6.70
C ASN A 147 -33.54 -8.95 -5.34
N GLY A 148 -32.71 -9.40 -4.40
CA GLY A 148 -33.16 -9.84 -3.08
C GLY A 148 -32.81 -8.87 -1.95
N PRO A 149 -33.22 -9.16 -0.73
CA PRO A 149 -32.75 -8.47 0.48
C PRO A 149 -31.22 -8.53 0.66
N ALA A 150 -30.52 -9.29 -0.19
CA ALA A 150 -29.09 -9.46 -0.24
C ALA A 150 -28.32 -8.20 -0.74
N ARG A 151 -28.96 -7.20 -1.37
CA ARG A 151 -28.31 -5.94 -1.75
C ARG A 151 -27.73 -5.19 -0.53
N ASN A 152 -28.39 -5.34 0.62
CA ASN A 152 -27.91 -4.82 1.91
C ASN A 152 -26.90 -5.76 2.59
N ALA A 153 -26.48 -6.84 1.94
CA ALA A 153 -25.65 -7.89 2.52
C ALA A 153 -24.17 -7.76 2.20
N ILE A 154 -23.75 -6.90 1.26
CA ILE A 154 -22.33 -6.63 1.00
C ILE A 154 -21.79 -5.82 2.17
N GLN A 155 -20.86 -6.42 2.89
CA GLN A 155 -20.30 -5.85 4.10
C GLN A 155 -18.92 -5.24 3.89
N ASP A 156 -18.21 -5.70 2.86
CA ASP A 156 -16.91 -5.17 2.44
C ASP A 156 -16.57 -5.59 1.00
N LEU A 157 -15.57 -4.93 0.40
CA LEU A 157 -15.06 -5.22 -0.94
C LEU A 157 -13.53 -5.11 -0.94
N PHE A 158 -12.89 -6.00 -1.70
CA PHE A 158 -11.45 -6.02 -1.94
C PHE A 158 -11.16 -6.23 -3.42
N VAL A 159 -9.99 -5.78 -3.86
CA VAL A 159 -9.45 -6.10 -5.18
C VAL A 159 -8.06 -6.69 -4.97
N ASP A 160 -7.85 -7.91 -5.42
CA ASP A 160 -6.58 -8.60 -5.28
C ASP A 160 -5.51 -8.12 -6.30
N SER A 161 -4.28 -8.56 -6.16
CA SER A 161 -3.15 -8.21 -7.04
C SER A 161 -3.36 -8.63 -8.50
N ARG A 162 -4.28 -9.57 -8.75
CA ARG A 162 -4.72 -9.98 -10.10
C ARG A 162 -5.90 -9.19 -10.62
N LYS A 163 -6.29 -8.13 -9.89
CA LYS A 163 -7.39 -7.22 -10.22
C LYS A 163 -8.78 -7.89 -10.20
N ASN A 164 -8.94 -9.01 -9.48
CA ASN A 164 -10.26 -9.60 -9.24
C ASN A 164 -10.95 -8.87 -8.10
N VAL A 165 -12.24 -8.63 -8.27
CA VAL A 165 -13.09 -8.02 -7.24
C VAL A 165 -13.70 -9.11 -6.37
N TRP A 166 -13.54 -8.97 -5.06
CA TRP A 166 -14.07 -9.85 -4.04
C TRP A 166 -15.03 -9.10 -3.15
N VAL A 167 -16.18 -9.68 -2.84
CA VAL A 167 -17.16 -9.10 -1.93
C VAL A 167 -17.37 -9.98 -0.71
N VAL A 168 -17.53 -9.36 0.45
CA VAL A 168 -17.82 -10.02 1.72
C VAL A 168 -19.29 -9.92 2.01
N MET A 169 -19.92 -11.07 2.26
CA MET A 169 -21.34 -11.19 2.61
C MET A 169 -21.50 -12.18 3.77
N GLY A 170 -21.86 -11.67 4.95
CA GLY A 170 -21.92 -12.49 6.15
C GLY A 170 -20.54 -13.04 6.52
N ASP A 171 -20.42 -14.36 6.46
CA ASP A 171 -19.19 -15.12 6.64
C ASP A 171 -18.59 -15.63 5.31
N SER A 172 -19.14 -15.19 4.18
CA SER A 172 -18.72 -15.63 2.86
C SER A 172 -17.95 -14.53 2.13
N LEU A 173 -16.88 -14.94 1.48
CA LEU A 173 -16.06 -14.15 0.56
C LEU A 173 -16.29 -14.70 -0.85
N LEU A 174 -16.76 -13.86 -1.76
CA LEU A 174 -17.12 -14.24 -3.12
C LEU A 174 -16.25 -13.49 -4.14
N ASN A 175 -15.59 -14.24 -5.01
CA ASN A 175 -14.96 -13.69 -6.22
C ASN A 175 -16.05 -13.41 -7.26
N THR A 176 -16.17 -12.16 -7.68
CA THR A 176 -17.23 -11.74 -8.62
C THR A 176 -16.96 -12.18 -10.06
N GLN A 177 -15.73 -12.57 -10.41
CA GLN A 177 -15.35 -12.94 -11.78
C GLN A 177 -15.60 -14.44 -12.05
N ASP A 178 -15.14 -15.33 -11.16
CA ASP A 178 -15.27 -16.79 -11.35
C ASP A 178 -16.34 -17.43 -10.48
N GLY A 179 -16.93 -16.68 -9.56
CA GLY A 179 -17.94 -17.14 -8.61
C GLY A 179 -17.40 -18.08 -7.54
N ASN A 180 -16.08 -18.12 -7.32
CA ASN A 180 -15.48 -18.86 -6.22
C ASN A 180 -15.94 -18.27 -4.88
N GLN A 181 -16.42 -19.14 -3.99
CA GLN A 181 -16.94 -18.76 -2.68
C GLN A 181 -16.15 -19.42 -1.57
N ILE A 182 -15.63 -18.63 -0.66
CA ILE A 182 -14.84 -19.04 0.50
C ILE A 182 -15.64 -18.73 1.76
N HIS A 183 -15.70 -19.67 2.72
CA HIS A 183 -16.29 -19.43 4.02
C HIS A 183 -15.21 -19.05 5.04
N LEU A 184 -15.38 -17.87 5.65
CA LEU A 184 -14.53 -17.35 6.72
C LEU A 184 -15.14 -17.76 8.06
N LYS A 185 -14.31 -18.26 8.97
CA LYS A 185 -14.78 -18.61 10.31
C LYS A 185 -14.88 -17.36 11.18
N LYS A 186 -15.98 -17.25 11.91
CA LYS A 186 -16.26 -16.10 12.79
C LYS A 186 -15.17 -15.91 13.87
N GLU A 187 -14.61 -16.99 14.39
CA GLU A 187 -13.54 -16.94 15.39
C GLU A 187 -12.23 -16.32 14.90
N TRP A 188 -12.03 -16.19 13.59
CA TRP A 188 -10.86 -15.53 13.03
C TRP A 188 -10.94 -14.00 13.10
N GLY A 189 -12.13 -13.43 13.37
CA GLY A 189 -12.36 -11.99 13.38
C GLY A 189 -12.84 -11.45 12.05
N CYS A 190 -12.57 -10.15 11.80
CA CYS A 190 -12.96 -9.47 10.57
C CYS A 190 -11.84 -9.49 9.55
N LEU A 191 -12.20 -9.68 8.27
CA LEU A 191 -11.26 -9.57 7.16
C LEU A 191 -10.79 -8.10 7.06
N GLN A 192 -9.48 -7.91 6.98
CA GLN A 192 -8.85 -6.58 6.85
C GLN A 192 -8.25 -6.38 5.47
N ASP A 193 -7.68 -7.45 4.92
CA ASP A 193 -7.03 -7.41 3.63
C ASP A 193 -7.09 -8.78 2.95
N LEU A 194 -6.92 -8.79 1.63
CA LEU A 194 -7.02 -9.99 0.81
C LEU A 194 -6.05 -9.89 -0.36
N ASP A 195 -5.40 -11.02 -0.68
CA ASP A 195 -4.62 -11.12 -1.90
C ASP A 195 -4.53 -12.57 -2.41
N THR A 196 -3.94 -12.75 -3.59
CA THR A 196 -3.78 -14.06 -4.23
C THR A 196 -2.44 -14.17 -4.98
N ASP A 197 -1.85 -15.36 -4.95
CA ASP A 197 -0.74 -15.73 -5.85
C ASP A 197 -1.26 -16.42 -7.14
N GLY A 198 -2.60 -16.53 -7.26
CA GLY A 198 -3.31 -17.19 -8.36
C GLY A 198 -3.51 -18.70 -8.19
N LYS A 199 -2.95 -19.28 -7.15
CA LYS A 199 -3.20 -20.68 -6.73
C LYS A 199 -3.91 -20.71 -5.39
N GLN A 200 -3.56 -19.78 -4.52
CA GLN A 200 -4.08 -19.65 -3.17
C GLN A 200 -4.63 -18.23 -2.96
N VAL A 201 -5.61 -18.14 -2.08
CA VAL A 201 -6.18 -16.87 -1.59
C VAL A 201 -5.75 -16.71 -0.14
N TYR A 202 -5.21 -15.55 0.17
CA TYR A 202 -4.70 -15.17 1.48
C TYR A 202 -5.65 -14.17 2.11
N ALA A 203 -6.36 -14.56 3.16
CA ALA A 203 -7.28 -13.71 3.89
C ALA A 203 -6.63 -13.26 5.21
N PHE A 204 -6.31 -11.97 5.33
CA PHE A 204 -5.66 -11.38 6.50
C PHE A 204 -6.71 -10.81 7.45
N MET A 205 -6.76 -11.36 8.67
CA MET A 205 -7.79 -11.03 9.65
C MET A 205 -7.30 -9.99 10.67
N ASP A 206 -8.22 -9.27 11.28
CA ASP A 206 -7.91 -8.29 12.35
C ASP A 206 -7.27 -8.92 13.58
N SER A 207 -7.54 -10.18 13.84
CA SER A 207 -6.90 -10.97 14.92
C SER A 207 -5.41 -11.27 14.70
N GLY A 208 -4.87 -11.00 13.49
CA GLY A 208 -3.51 -11.38 13.10
C GLY A 208 -3.43 -12.76 12.43
N ILE A 209 -4.53 -13.47 12.34
CA ILE A 209 -4.59 -14.71 11.59
C ILE A 209 -4.52 -14.40 10.09
N VAL A 210 -3.74 -15.18 9.33
CA VAL A 210 -3.94 -15.36 7.90
C VAL A 210 -4.53 -16.75 7.66
N ALA A 211 -5.67 -16.78 6.99
CA ALA A 211 -6.31 -18.01 6.52
C ALA A 211 -6.04 -18.17 5.02
N VAL A 212 -5.45 -19.27 4.64
CA VAL A 212 -5.02 -19.53 3.26
C VAL A 212 -5.88 -20.62 2.66
N PHE A 213 -6.44 -20.32 1.49
CA PHE A 213 -7.37 -21.21 0.80
C PHE A 213 -6.79 -21.64 -0.55
N GLN A 214 -7.04 -22.86 -0.92
CA GLN A 214 -6.83 -23.38 -2.26
C GLN A 214 -8.19 -23.67 -2.89
N LYS A 215 -8.59 -22.84 -3.84
CA LYS A 215 -9.98 -22.74 -4.31
C LYS A 215 -10.88 -22.35 -3.12
N ASP A 216 -11.88 -23.18 -2.79
CA ASP A 216 -12.84 -23.00 -1.70
C ASP A 216 -12.41 -23.68 -0.38
N LYS A 217 -11.29 -24.45 -0.38
CA LYS A 217 -10.86 -25.25 0.75
C LYS A 217 -9.77 -24.58 1.55
N LEU A 218 -9.94 -24.58 2.87
CA LEU A 218 -8.89 -24.12 3.78
C LEU A 218 -7.65 -25.03 3.67
N ALA A 219 -6.53 -24.44 3.30
CA ALA A 219 -5.25 -25.13 3.22
C ALA A 219 -4.54 -25.11 4.59
N TYR A 220 -4.44 -23.93 5.21
CA TYR A 220 -3.88 -23.75 6.55
C TYR A 220 -4.25 -22.38 7.13
N THR A 221 -3.99 -22.22 8.42
CA THR A 221 -3.97 -20.92 9.10
C THR A 221 -2.63 -20.74 9.82
N THR A 222 -2.18 -19.47 9.93
CA THR A 222 -1.08 -19.10 10.81
C THR A 222 -1.38 -17.75 11.43
N SER A 223 -0.61 -17.34 12.45
CA SER A 223 -0.84 -16.08 13.14
C SER A 223 0.41 -15.23 13.16
N ALA A 224 0.22 -13.93 13.01
CA ALA A 224 1.28 -12.92 13.09
C ALA A 224 1.83 -12.78 14.52
N TYR A 225 1.02 -13.09 15.54
CA TYR A 225 1.35 -12.88 16.94
C TYR A 225 0.52 -13.76 17.88
N SER A 226 0.89 -13.72 19.16
CA SER A 226 0.13 -14.39 20.23
C SER A 226 -1.28 -13.79 20.40
N ALA A 227 -2.19 -14.53 21.03
CA ALA A 227 -3.53 -14.04 21.33
C ALA A 227 -3.52 -12.76 22.21
N ALA A 228 -2.54 -12.61 23.08
CA ALA A 228 -2.37 -11.40 23.90
C ALA A 228 -1.97 -10.18 23.03
N GLU A 229 -1.01 -10.35 22.11
CA GLU A 229 -0.61 -9.28 21.17
C GLU A 229 -1.72 -8.92 20.19
N ALA A 230 -2.57 -9.89 19.81
CA ALA A 230 -3.70 -9.67 18.90
C ALA A 230 -4.69 -8.60 19.40
N GLN A 231 -4.77 -8.37 20.71
CA GLN A 231 -5.62 -7.33 21.27
C GLN A 231 -5.05 -5.92 21.07
N HIS A 232 -3.73 -5.79 20.92
CA HIS A 232 -3.07 -4.48 20.80
C HIS A 232 -3.06 -3.95 19.36
N TYR A 233 -3.05 -4.81 18.33
CA TYR A 233 -2.86 -4.42 16.93
C TYR A 233 -4.11 -4.61 16.08
N ARG A 234 -5.28 -4.20 16.57
CA ARG A 234 -6.57 -4.42 15.89
C ARG A 234 -7.08 -3.26 15.04
N ASN A 235 -6.46 -2.08 15.10
CA ASN A 235 -7.07 -0.88 14.53
C ASN A 235 -7.03 -0.86 13.00
N THR A 236 -5.83 -0.97 12.42
CA THR A 236 -5.66 -0.97 10.96
C THR A 236 -4.62 -1.99 10.55
N SER A 237 -4.82 -2.54 9.38
CA SER A 237 -3.88 -3.43 8.72
C SER A 237 -3.82 -3.04 7.25
N LEU A 238 -2.63 -2.98 6.70
CA LEU A 238 -2.38 -2.84 5.27
C LEU A 238 -1.37 -3.90 4.85
N THR A 239 -1.76 -4.73 3.90
CA THR A 239 -0.92 -5.80 3.36
C THR A 239 -0.57 -5.50 1.91
N VAL A 240 0.68 -5.70 1.54
CA VAL A 240 1.17 -5.54 0.18
C VAL A 240 1.92 -6.80 -0.24
N GLN A 241 1.57 -7.35 -1.40
CA GLN A 241 2.29 -8.44 -2.02
C GLN A 241 3.43 -7.90 -2.89
N THR A 242 4.60 -8.52 -2.81
CA THR A 242 5.73 -8.20 -3.67
C THR A 242 5.69 -9.02 -4.98
N PRO A 243 6.45 -8.63 -6.00
CA PRO A 243 6.55 -9.40 -7.25
C PRO A 243 6.97 -10.86 -7.07
N SER A 244 7.76 -11.18 -6.04
CA SER A 244 8.15 -12.57 -5.70
C SER A 244 7.07 -13.34 -4.94
N GLY A 245 5.93 -12.71 -4.62
CA GLY A 245 4.84 -13.36 -3.88
C GLY A 245 5.01 -13.36 -2.37
N GLN A 246 5.93 -12.58 -1.82
CA GLN A 246 6.05 -12.37 -0.38
C GLN A 246 5.03 -11.31 0.07
N PHE A 247 4.57 -11.37 1.33
CA PHE A 247 3.64 -10.40 1.87
C PHE A 247 4.28 -9.59 2.97
N TYR A 248 4.12 -8.28 2.87
CA TYR A 248 4.52 -7.33 3.90
C TYR A 248 3.30 -6.64 4.47
N GLN A 249 3.26 -6.45 5.78
CA GLN A 249 2.10 -5.94 6.47
C GLN A 249 2.49 -4.93 7.54
N ILE A 250 1.86 -3.76 7.52
CA ILE A 250 1.86 -2.87 8.68
C ILE A 250 0.58 -3.10 9.47
N ARG A 251 0.68 -3.08 10.79
CA ARG A 251 -0.45 -3.14 11.71
C ARG A 251 -0.30 -2.09 12.78
N THR A 252 -1.40 -1.41 13.04
CA THR A 252 -1.44 -0.35 14.05
C THR A 252 -2.39 -0.74 15.17
N GLY A 253 -2.14 -0.18 16.33
CA GLY A 253 -2.92 -0.41 17.51
C GLY A 253 -2.61 0.61 18.59
N ARG A 254 -3.03 0.30 19.80
CA ARG A 254 -2.78 1.12 20.96
C ARG A 254 -2.30 0.26 22.11
N ASP A 255 -1.21 0.66 22.75
CA ASP A 255 -0.84 0.11 24.04
C ASP A 255 -1.78 0.70 25.11
N GLU A 256 -2.76 -0.09 25.53
CA GLU A 256 -3.75 0.35 26.52
C GLU A 256 -3.14 0.67 27.88
N LYS A 257 -2.01 0.05 28.24
CA LYS A 257 -1.31 0.31 29.51
C LYS A 257 -0.70 1.71 29.53
N ASN A 258 -0.03 2.07 28.45
CA ASN A 258 0.67 3.34 28.31
C ASN A 258 -0.14 4.41 27.59
N LYS A 259 -1.32 4.05 27.03
CA LYS A 259 -2.16 4.92 26.19
C LYS A 259 -1.41 5.51 24.99
N THR A 260 -0.37 4.82 24.52
CA THR A 260 0.46 5.21 23.39
C THR A 260 0.02 4.46 22.15
N ASP A 261 0.19 5.10 21.00
CA ASP A 261 0.05 4.42 19.71
C ASP A 261 1.18 3.41 19.55
N ALA A 262 0.92 2.36 18.79
CA ALA A 262 1.90 1.32 18.51
C ALA A 262 1.72 0.80 17.09
N SER A 263 2.82 0.52 16.42
CA SER A 263 2.78 -0.09 15.09
C SER A 263 3.87 -1.16 14.95
N ILE A 264 3.55 -2.16 14.14
CA ILE A 264 4.52 -3.20 13.75
C ILE A 264 4.54 -3.35 12.24
N PHE A 265 5.73 -3.63 11.73
CA PHE A 265 5.98 -4.01 10.36
C PHE A 265 6.39 -5.48 10.31
N LEU A 266 5.65 -6.27 9.55
CA LEU A 266 5.73 -7.73 9.50
C LEU A 266 6.04 -8.18 8.07
N HIS A 267 6.74 -9.30 7.96
CA HIS A 267 6.88 -10.08 6.74
C HIS A 267 6.23 -11.45 6.94
N PHE A 268 5.34 -11.82 6.04
CA PHE A 268 4.77 -13.16 5.94
C PHE A 268 5.35 -13.87 4.72
N ASN A 269 6.03 -15.00 4.96
CA ASN A 269 6.56 -15.86 3.92
C ASN A 269 5.58 -17.03 3.69
N PRO A 270 4.90 -17.10 2.54
CA PRO A 270 3.91 -18.13 2.26
C PRO A 270 4.51 -19.54 2.09
N GLU A 271 5.77 -19.65 1.67
CA GLU A 271 6.46 -20.94 1.50
C GLU A 271 6.74 -21.61 2.84
N THR A 272 7.26 -20.82 3.79
CA THR A 272 7.54 -21.30 5.15
C THR A 272 6.35 -21.22 6.07
N ARG A 273 5.28 -20.51 5.65
CA ARG A 273 4.05 -20.24 6.41
C ARG A 273 4.30 -19.50 7.73
N LYS A 274 5.34 -18.65 7.78
CA LYS A 274 5.78 -17.97 9.00
C LYS A 274 5.77 -16.47 8.84
N TYR A 275 5.45 -15.81 9.94
CA TYR A 275 5.67 -14.38 10.13
C TYR A 275 7.03 -14.12 10.75
N SER A 276 7.63 -12.99 10.36
CA SER A 276 8.74 -12.36 11.06
C SER A 276 8.44 -10.89 11.30
N ARG A 277 8.81 -10.39 12.47
CA ARG A 277 8.73 -8.97 12.81
C ARG A 277 9.99 -8.29 12.29
N ILE A 278 9.83 -7.27 11.44
CA ILE A 278 10.93 -6.49 10.87
C ILE A 278 11.21 -5.28 11.77
N PHE A 279 10.14 -4.57 12.17
CA PHE A 279 10.26 -3.32 12.90
C PHE A 279 9.06 -3.12 13.83
N ALA A 280 9.24 -2.35 14.90
CA ALA A 280 8.18 -1.91 15.80
C ALA A 280 8.47 -0.49 16.27
N CYS A 281 7.43 0.32 16.46
CA CYS A 281 7.53 1.70 16.94
C CYS A 281 6.32 2.08 17.80
N ASP A 282 6.44 3.19 18.50
CA ASP A 282 5.45 3.78 19.41
C ASP A 282 4.66 4.93 18.75
N TYR A 283 4.55 4.90 17.42
CA TYR A 283 3.77 5.84 16.62
C TYR A 283 3.01 5.12 15.49
N ILE A 284 2.06 5.82 14.87
CA ILE A 284 1.24 5.26 13.80
C ILE A 284 2.01 5.23 12.48
N LEU A 285 2.02 4.05 11.86
CA LEU A 285 2.38 3.85 10.45
C LEU A 285 1.11 3.92 9.61
N HIS A 286 1.10 4.73 8.54
CA HIS A 286 -0.12 4.99 7.77
C HIS A 286 -0.22 4.13 6.53
N THR A 287 0.77 4.18 5.64
CA THR A 287 0.75 3.41 4.39
C THR A 287 2.07 2.70 4.15
N LEU A 288 2.00 1.62 3.40
CA LEU A 288 3.13 0.79 3.00
C LEU A 288 3.15 0.72 1.47
N ASN A 289 4.30 0.99 0.88
CA ASN A 289 4.57 0.76 -0.53
C ASN A 289 5.80 -0.12 -0.70
N MET A 290 5.63 -1.22 -1.44
CA MET A 290 6.69 -2.17 -1.81
C MET A 290 6.96 -2.05 -3.31
N SER A 291 7.95 -1.25 -3.70
CA SER A 291 8.34 -1.11 -5.10
C SER A 291 9.13 -2.32 -5.63
N SER A 292 9.71 -3.10 -4.73
CA SER A 292 10.46 -4.31 -5.03
C SER A 292 10.52 -5.21 -3.78
N ASP A 293 11.02 -6.44 -3.94
CA ASP A 293 11.23 -7.35 -2.80
C ASP A 293 12.24 -6.84 -1.77
N ASN A 294 13.06 -5.86 -2.16
CA ASN A 294 14.15 -5.38 -1.32
C ASN A 294 13.94 -3.99 -0.71
N GLN A 295 12.88 -3.28 -1.11
CA GLN A 295 12.68 -1.90 -0.66
C GLN A 295 11.24 -1.65 -0.24
N ALA A 296 11.06 -1.08 0.95
CA ALA A 296 9.79 -0.61 1.46
C ALA A 296 9.85 0.89 1.78
N LEU A 297 8.76 1.59 1.49
CA LEU A 297 8.48 2.93 1.94
C LEU A 297 7.26 2.89 2.86
N ILE A 298 7.36 3.51 4.03
CA ILE A 298 6.27 3.53 5.01
C ILE A 298 6.09 4.96 5.49
N SER A 299 4.88 5.50 5.35
CA SER A 299 4.55 6.84 5.81
C SER A 299 4.18 6.86 7.31
N CYS A 300 4.50 7.95 7.98
CA CYS A 300 4.15 8.19 9.38
C CYS A 300 3.94 9.69 9.65
N GLN A 301 3.45 10.02 10.84
CA GLN A 301 3.18 11.41 11.24
C GLN A 301 4.42 12.32 11.28
N HIS A 302 5.62 11.76 11.27
CA HIS A 302 6.88 12.52 11.36
C HIS A 302 7.71 12.47 10.06
N GLY A 303 7.10 12.07 8.94
CA GLY A 303 7.78 11.88 7.67
C GLY A 303 7.56 10.47 7.09
N TYR A 304 8.61 9.83 6.62
CA TYR A 304 8.53 8.46 6.13
C TYR A 304 9.79 7.64 6.41
N LEU A 305 9.62 6.33 6.42
CA LEU A 305 10.68 5.34 6.62
C LEU A 305 11.03 4.70 5.29
N MET A 306 12.33 4.55 5.03
CA MET A 306 12.86 3.80 3.89
C MET A 306 13.59 2.56 4.41
N PHE A 307 13.16 1.40 3.98
CA PHE A 307 13.86 0.13 4.23
C PHE A 307 14.58 -0.31 2.96
N ASP A 308 15.81 -0.73 3.11
CA ASP A 308 16.56 -1.48 2.10
C ASP A 308 17.00 -2.80 2.73
N PHE A 309 16.30 -3.87 2.41
CA PHE A 309 16.53 -5.19 3.01
C PHE A 309 17.86 -5.84 2.61
N LYS A 310 18.55 -5.29 1.59
CA LYS A 310 19.92 -5.67 1.28
C LYS A 310 20.93 -5.13 2.31
N LEU A 311 20.58 -4.01 2.96
CA LEU A 311 21.42 -3.37 3.97
C LEU A 311 21.02 -3.75 5.40
N GLY A 312 19.83 -4.34 5.58
CA GLY A 312 19.31 -4.77 6.88
C GLY A 312 17.87 -4.38 7.12
N THR A 313 17.42 -4.47 8.38
CA THR A 313 16.05 -4.18 8.79
C THR A 313 15.89 -2.84 9.51
N THR A 314 16.97 -2.06 9.66
CA THR A 314 16.91 -0.72 10.24
C THR A 314 16.50 0.29 9.18
N PRO A 315 15.39 1.04 9.34
CA PRO A 315 14.97 2.02 8.35
C PRO A 315 15.84 3.28 8.40
N ARG A 316 15.98 3.93 7.25
CA ARG A 316 16.35 5.33 7.18
C ARG A 316 15.09 6.16 7.40
N GLU A 317 15.09 6.99 8.43
CA GLU A 317 14.03 7.96 8.69
C GLU A 317 14.27 9.23 7.90
N VAL A 318 13.25 9.72 7.18
CA VAL A 318 13.27 10.99 6.45
C VAL A 318 12.22 11.92 7.07
N LYS A 319 12.69 12.87 7.87
CA LYS A 319 11.84 13.82 8.61
C LYS A 319 11.81 15.22 7.98
N GLU A 320 12.85 15.57 7.23
CA GLU A 320 13.00 16.85 6.56
C GLU A 320 13.15 16.64 5.06
N LEU A 321 12.42 17.41 4.29
CA LEU A 321 12.41 17.38 2.84
C LEU A 321 13.07 18.66 2.33
N ALA A 322 14.21 18.54 1.64
CA ALA A 322 14.89 19.68 1.05
C ALA A 322 14.12 20.20 -0.18
N LEU A 323 13.83 21.50 -0.21
CA LEU A 323 13.15 22.16 -1.32
C LEU A 323 14.15 22.87 -2.23
N PRO A 324 13.81 23.13 -3.53
CA PRO A 324 14.70 23.77 -4.49
C PRO A 324 15.12 25.20 -4.10
N ASP A 325 14.30 25.87 -3.27
CA ASP A 325 14.59 27.24 -2.78
C ASP A 325 15.55 27.26 -1.57
N GLY A 326 16.11 26.11 -1.20
CA GLY A 326 17.03 25.95 -0.07
C GLY A 326 16.36 25.84 1.29
N LYS A 327 15.03 25.81 1.35
CA LYS A 327 14.30 25.57 2.59
C LYS A 327 14.14 24.08 2.86
N SER A 328 13.83 23.74 4.10
CA SER A 328 13.39 22.42 4.52
C SER A 328 11.92 22.45 4.89
N LEU A 329 11.20 21.41 4.49
CA LEU A 329 9.82 21.17 4.90
C LEU A 329 9.78 19.99 5.86
N THR A 330 9.22 20.20 7.04
CA THR A 330 8.89 19.16 8.00
C THR A 330 7.37 19.02 8.04
N THR A 331 6.84 17.88 7.59
CA THR A 331 5.41 17.66 7.49
C THR A 331 5.06 16.20 7.79
N GLY A 332 3.85 15.97 8.27
CA GLY A 332 3.30 14.62 8.41
C GLY A 332 2.95 14.03 7.05
N ILE A 333 3.43 12.84 6.80
CA ILE A 333 3.16 12.11 5.56
C ILE A 333 2.04 11.09 5.80
N ASN A 334 0.90 11.32 5.17
CA ASN A 334 -0.25 10.43 5.26
C ASN A 334 -0.11 9.22 4.35
N THR A 335 0.45 9.42 3.15
CA THR A 335 0.64 8.33 2.19
C THR A 335 1.95 8.49 1.43
N VAL A 336 2.60 7.38 1.13
CA VAL A 336 3.82 7.31 0.34
C VAL A 336 3.64 6.32 -0.80
N TYR A 337 4.15 6.68 -1.97
CA TYR A 337 4.06 5.84 -3.15
C TYR A 337 5.33 6.00 -4.01
N ARG A 338 5.84 4.91 -4.56
CA ARG A 338 6.87 4.94 -5.59
C ARG A 338 6.22 4.56 -6.91
N ASP A 339 6.33 5.42 -7.90
CA ASP A 339 5.81 5.16 -9.23
C ASP A 339 6.70 4.18 -10.02
N LYS A 340 6.24 3.81 -11.23
CA LYS A 340 6.97 2.88 -12.10
C LYS A 340 8.28 3.46 -12.64
N GLU A 341 8.40 4.78 -12.68
CA GLU A 341 9.57 5.54 -13.09
C GLU A 341 10.59 5.66 -11.96
N GLY A 342 10.20 5.29 -10.73
CA GLY A 342 11.04 5.29 -9.54
C GLY A 342 10.95 6.56 -8.68
N ALA A 343 10.15 7.56 -9.08
CA ALA A 343 9.93 8.76 -8.30
C ALA A 343 9.13 8.45 -7.02
N ILE A 344 9.49 9.12 -5.93
CA ILE A 344 8.79 9.01 -4.65
C ILE A 344 7.76 10.13 -4.54
N TRP A 345 6.52 9.77 -4.34
CA TRP A 345 5.41 10.65 -4.13
C TRP A 345 4.97 10.60 -2.66
N LEU A 346 4.80 11.76 -2.06
CA LEU A 346 4.41 11.92 -0.66
C LEU A 346 3.10 12.72 -0.58
N GLY A 347 2.08 12.13 -0.03
CA GLY A 347 0.82 12.82 0.26
C GLY A 347 0.82 13.31 1.70
N THR A 348 0.66 14.60 1.90
CA THR A 348 0.73 15.25 3.21
C THR A 348 -0.65 15.54 3.78
N TYR A 349 -0.70 15.92 5.05
CA TYR A 349 -1.94 16.37 5.67
C TYR A 349 -2.35 17.80 5.26
N HIS A 350 -1.38 18.68 4.95
CA HIS A 350 -1.66 20.11 4.77
C HIS A 350 -0.91 20.78 3.62
N ASP A 351 0.18 20.16 3.13
CA ASP A 351 1.10 20.78 2.17
C ASP A 351 0.88 20.33 0.73
N GLY A 352 -0.07 19.41 0.51
CA GLY A 352 -0.38 18.88 -0.81
C GLY A 352 0.42 17.61 -1.12
N LEU A 353 0.69 17.44 -2.41
CA LEU A 353 1.43 16.34 -2.99
C LEU A 353 2.89 16.77 -3.21
N ILE A 354 3.84 15.94 -2.77
CA ILE A 354 5.28 16.21 -2.86
C ILE A 354 5.93 15.08 -3.64
N TYR A 355 6.89 15.39 -4.53
CA TYR A 355 7.61 14.39 -5.35
C TYR A 355 9.07 14.79 -5.59
#